data_028598410624c9a06d5f48adc603efc8
#
_entry.id   028598410624c9a06d5f48adc603efc8
#
_cell.length_a   1.000
_cell.length_b   1.000
_cell.length_c   1.000
_cell.angle_alpha   90.00
_cell.angle_beta   90.00
_cell.angle_gamma   90.00
#
_symmetry.space_group_name_H-M   'P 1'
#
loop_
_entity.id
_entity.type
_entity.pdbx_description
1 polymer ?
#
loop_
_entity_poly.entity_id
_entity_poly.type
_entity_poly.pdbx_seq_one_letter_code
_entity_poly.pdbx_strand_id
1 'polypeptide(L)'
;MLKKEIDRHSKIIIAGIYAFMVSIAFNFFWLPGNIYASGVTGFVQLIVSIIERFVGLSLSIPFLVLCMNIPLLIISWFWINREFTKYTIVAVLLTSVFMSIIPVQTVVTDPILAAMVGGVLHGTSVGITLNSDFSTGGLDIIGILVRKRTGKSIGSIFIAFNCTVHFLAGFIFGWQYAFYSVLAVFVSGKAVDFVNTKQQKVQILLVTDHSEALVPVLQADLKRGITVVNNVEGAFSKEEKKILFIVASKKDLGRLNQLIKTIDHQAFMSVSPGVTTNTNFYEW
;
A
#
# COMPACT_ATOMS: atom_id res chain seq x y z
N MET A 1 -5.58 2.59 27.42
CA MET A 1 -6.78 1.90 26.91
C MET A 1 -7.45 2.71 25.79
N LEU A 2 -7.87 3.94 26.00
CA LEU A 2 -8.54 4.79 25.00
C LEU A 2 -7.84 4.88 23.62
N LYS A 3 -6.52 5.08 23.56
CA LYS A 3 -5.77 5.17 22.30
C LYS A 3 -5.82 3.88 21.47
N LYS A 4 -5.86 2.72 22.11
CA LYS A 4 -5.95 1.40 21.44
C LYS A 4 -7.37 1.11 20.94
N GLU A 5 -8.39 1.61 21.61
CA GLU A 5 -9.79 1.51 21.15
C GLU A 5 -10.07 2.42 19.95
N ILE A 6 -9.58 3.66 19.98
CA ILE A 6 -9.67 4.60 18.85
C ILE A 6 -8.99 4.01 17.60
N ASP A 7 -7.79 3.42 17.76
CA ASP A 7 -7.07 2.77 16.66
C ASP A 7 -7.85 1.57 16.10
N ARG A 8 -8.49 0.77 16.96
CA ARG A 8 -9.33 -0.37 16.55
C ARG A 8 -10.54 0.05 15.72
N HIS A 9 -11.29 1.06 16.16
CA HIS A 9 -12.46 1.56 15.44
C HIS A 9 -12.05 2.18 14.10
N SER A 10 -10.95 2.92 14.09
CA SER A 10 -10.39 3.50 12.86
C SER A 10 -10.04 2.44 11.82
N LYS A 11 -9.41 1.33 12.21
CA LYS A 11 -9.04 0.24 11.28
C LYS A 11 -10.26 -0.47 10.68
N ILE A 12 -11.34 -0.65 11.46
CA ILE A 12 -12.59 -1.24 10.94
C ILE A 12 -13.27 -0.30 9.94
N ILE A 13 -13.33 1.00 10.24
CA ILE A 13 -13.89 2.00 9.33
C ILE A 13 -13.08 2.03 8.02
N ILE A 14 -11.75 2.01 8.12
CA ILE A 14 -10.87 1.99 6.95
C ILE A 14 -11.09 0.70 6.13
N ALA A 15 -11.26 -0.46 6.77
CA ALA A 15 -11.60 -1.70 6.07
C ALA A 15 -12.94 -1.60 5.33
N GLY A 16 -13.93 -0.92 5.92
CA GLY A 16 -15.21 -0.64 5.28
C GLY A 16 -15.09 0.29 4.07
N ILE A 17 -14.35 1.39 4.22
CA ILE A 17 -14.07 2.35 3.13
C ILE A 17 -13.33 1.64 1.98
N TYR A 18 -12.30 0.87 2.30
CA TYR A 18 -11.57 0.05 1.32
C TYR A 18 -12.51 -0.86 0.56
N ALA A 19 -13.27 -1.69 1.27
CA ALA A 19 -14.17 -2.68 0.69
C ALA A 19 -15.22 -2.03 -0.23
N PHE A 20 -15.78 -0.89 0.17
CA PHE A 20 -16.74 -0.14 -0.62
C PHE A 20 -16.09 0.44 -1.90
N MET A 21 -14.95 1.12 -1.78
CA MET A 21 -14.26 1.71 -2.93
C MET A 21 -13.80 0.66 -3.94
N VAL A 22 -13.24 -0.46 -3.47
CA VAL A 22 -12.81 -1.56 -4.35
C VAL A 22 -13.99 -2.20 -5.05
N SER A 23 -15.11 -2.38 -4.36
CA SER A 23 -16.32 -2.96 -4.96
C SER A 23 -16.91 -2.05 -6.04
N ILE A 24 -16.90 -0.73 -5.83
CA ILE A 24 -17.27 0.25 -6.88
C ILE A 24 -16.28 0.17 -8.06
N ALA A 25 -14.97 0.18 -7.79
CA ALA A 25 -13.97 0.08 -8.85
C ALA A 25 -14.17 -1.17 -9.71
N PHE A 26 -14.47 -2.29 -9.06
CA PHE A 26 -14.65 -3.56 -9.74
C PHE A 26 -15.99 -3.63 -10.47
N ASN A 27 -17.11 -3.38 -9.81
CA ASN A 27 -18.46 -3.61 -10.36
C ASN A 27 -18.92 -2.53 -11.36
N PHE A 28 -18.40 -1.30 -11.26
CA PHE A 28 -18.82 -0.20 -12.15
C PHE A 28 -17.85 0.05 -13.30
N PHE A 29 -16.56 -0.31 -13.12
CA PHE A 29 -15.54 0.05 -14.10
C PHE A 29 -14.87 -1.18 -14.69
N TRP A 30 -14.36 -2.09 -13.85
CA TRP A 30 -13.49 -3.16 -14.34
C TRP A 30 -14.26 -4.34 -14.92
N LEU A 31 -15.24 -4.85 -14.19
CA LEU A 31 -16.02 -6.02 -14.64
C LEU A 31 -16.81 -5.73 -15.93
N PRO A 32 -17.56 -4.59 -16.05
CA PRO A 32 -18.24 -4.27 -17.29
C PRO A 32 -17.32 -4.02 -18.48
N GLY A 33 -16.11 -3.51 -18.22
CA GLY A 33 -15.08 -3.25 -19.25
C GLY A 33 -14.24 -4.46 -19.61
N ASN A 34 -14.49 -5.64 -19.04
CA ASN A 34 -13.62 -6.81 -19.16
C ASN A 34 -12.16 -6.52 -18.78
N ILE A 35 -11.96 -5.65 -17.79
CA ILE A 35 -10.67 -5.26 -17.26
C ILE A 35 -10.33 -6.17 -16.09
N TYR A 36 -9.23 -6.88 -16.19
CA TYR A 36 -8.78 -7.81 -15.15
C TYR A 36 -8.02 -7.07 -14.06
N ALA A 37 -8.44 -7.30 -12.82
CA ALA A 37 -7.79 -6.74 -11.63
C ALA A 37 -6.37 -7.30 -11.46
N SER A 38 -5.62 -6.74 -10.52
CA SER A 38 -4.34 -7.32 -10.10
C SER A 38 -4.51 -8.39 -9.03
N GLY A 39 -3.51 -9.24 -8.90
CA GLY A 39 -3.41 -10.19 -7.81
C GLY A 39 -4.44 -11.32 -7.85
N VAL A 40 -4.85 -11.79 -6.67
CA VAL A 40 -5.80 -12.91 -6.52
C VAL A 40 -7.14 -12.61 -7.17
N THR A 41 -7.63 -11.38 -7.08
CA THR A 41 -8.92 -10.99 -7.70
C THR A 41 -8.87 -11.11 -9.22
N GLY A 42 -7.80 -10.62 -9.87
CA GLY A 42 -7.64 -10.78 -11.32
C GLY A 42 -7.44 -12.23 -11.75
N PHE A 43 -6.74 -13.01 -10.94
CA PHE A 43 -6.58 -14.44 -11.21
C PHE A 43 -7.92 -15.19 -11.12
N VAL A 44 -8.72 -14.92 -10.09
CA VAL A 44 -10.08 -15.50 -9.97
C VAL A 44 -10.97 -15.06 -11.13
N GLN A 45 -10.93 -13.77 -11.48
CA GLN A 45 -11.67 -13.23 -12.61
C GLN A 45 -11.31 -13.95 -13.92
N LEU A 46 -10.03 -14.20 -14.16
CA LEU A 46 -9.56 -14.95 -15.32
C LEU A 46 -10.09 -16.40 -15.31
N ILE A 47 -10.02 -17.09 -14.18
CA ILE A 47 -10.54 -18.46 -14.03
C ILE A 47 -12.03 -18.49 -14.33
N VAL A 48 -12.81 -17.57 -13.72
CA VAL A 48 -14.26 -17.50 -13.94
C VAL A 48 -14.57 -17.26 -15.41
N SER A 49 -13.90 -16.32 -16.06
CA SER A 49 -14.08 -16.01 -17.47
C SER A 49 -13.73 -17.21 -18.39
N ILE A 50 -12.72 -18.00 -18.03
CA ILE A 50 -12.35 -19.23 -18.76
C ILE A 50 -13.46 -20.28 -18.60
N ILE A 51 -13.91 -20.52 -17.36
CA ILE A 51 -14.95 -21.52 -17.08
C ILE A 51 -16.26 -21.13 -17.78
N GLU A 52 -16.65 -19.87 -17.71
CA GLU A 52 -17.86 -19.37 -18.37
C GLU A 52 -17.77 -19.54 -19.89
N ARG A 53 -16.63 -19.23 -20.51
CA ARG A 53 -16.42 -19.33 -21.95
C ARG A 53 -16.41 -20.77 -22.47
N PHE A 54 -15.75 -21.70 -21.76
CA PHE A 54 -15.54 -23.07 -22.26
C PHE A 54 -16.51 -24.11 -21.67
N VAL A 55 -17.06 -23.84 -20.50
CA VAL A 55 -17.97 -24.79 -19.78
C VAL A 55 -19.40 -24.25 -19.74
N GLY A 56 -19.58 -22.92 -19.89
CA GLY A 56 -20.90 -22.29 -19.81
C GLY A 56 -21.41 -22.14 -18.38
N LEU A 57 -20.55 -22.30 -17.35
CA LEU A 57 -20.91 -22.22 -15.95
C LEU A 57 -20.52 -20.84 -15.38
N SER A 58 -21.51 -20.07 -14.97
CA SER A 58 -21.28 -18.79 -14.29
C SER A 58 -20.98 -18.99 -12.80
N LEU A 59 -19.80 -18.57 -12.37
CA LEU A 59 -19.35 -18.67 -10.99
C LEU A 59 -19.30 -17.27 -10.35
N SER A 60 -19.59 -17.22 -9.04
CA SER A 60 -19.51 -15.96 -8.29
C SER A 60 -18.06 -15.57 -8.03
N ILE A 61 -17.59 -14.48 -8.67
CA ILE A 61 -16.24 -13.93 -8.45
C ILE A 61 -16.01 -13.56 -6.99
N PRO A 62 -16.93 -12.83 -6.29
CA PRO A 62 -16.72 -12.49 -4.87
C PRO A 62 -16.56 -13.72 -3.97
N PHE A 63 -17.34 -14.77 -4.23
CA PHE A 63 -17.22 -16.01 -3.45
C PHE A 63 -15.89 -16.72 -3.67
N LEU A 64 -15.44 -16.82 -4.92
CA LEU A 64 -14.15 -17.45 -5.23
C LEU A 64 -12.95 -16.62 -4.72
N VAL A 65 -13.03 -15.29 -4.76
CA VAL A 65 -12.03 -14.40 -4.15
C VAL A 65 -11.94 -14.68 -2.65
N LEU A 66 -13.08 -14.82 -1.97
CA LEU A 66 -13.09 -15.19 -0.55
C LEU A 66 -12.44 -16.55 -0.31
N CYS A 67 -12.84 -17.58 -1.07
CA CYS A 67 -12.26 -18.93 -0.94
C CYS A 67 -10.74 -18.94 -1.17
N MET A 68 -10.25 -18.23 -2.18
CA MET A 68 -8.81 -18.15 -2.48
C MET A 68 -8.02 -17.39 -1.41
N ASN A 69 -8.68 -16.48 -0.69
CA ASN A 69 -8.03 -15.77 0.41
C ASN A 69 -7.95 -16.62 1.70
N ILE A 70 -8.81 -17.62 1.92
CA ILE A 70 -8.79 -18.43 3.15
C ILE A 70 -7.41 -19.02 3.45
N PRO A 71 -6.74 -19.75 2.54
CA PRO A 71 -5.41 -20.29 2.82
C PRO A 71 -4.36 -19.19 3.10
N LEU A 72 -4.45 -18.06 2.41
CA LEU A 72 -3.55 -16.93 2.63
C LEU A 72 -3.74 -16.29 4.00
N LEU A 73 -4.99 -16.16 4.46
CA LEU A 73 -5.33 -15.65 5.79
C LEU A 73 -4.86 -16.61 6.88
N ILE A 74 -4.96 -17.93 6.67
CA ILE A 74 -4.42 -18.93 7.60
C ILE A 74 -2.90 -18.77 7.72
N ILE A 75 -2.19 -18.67 6.60
CA ILE A 75 -0.74 -18.43 6.58
C ILE A 75 -0.39 -17.12 7.29
N SER A 76 -1.12 -16.06 7.01
CA SER A 76 -0.93 -14.74 7.63
C SER A 76 -1.07 -14.80 9.14
N TRP A 77 -2.05 -15.55 9.64
CA TRP A 77 -2.32 -15.71 11.08
C TRP A 77 -1.15 -16.29 11.85
N PHE A 78 -0.51 -17.30 11.29
CA PHE A 78 0.60 -18.00 11.96
C PHE A 78 1.97 -17.36 11.71
N TRP A 79 2.19 -16.72 10.54
CA TRP A 79 3.51 -16.32 10.09
C TRP A 79 3.76 -14.81 10.03
N ILE A 80 2.72 -14.01 10.04
CA ILE A 80 2.85 -12.54 10.03
C ILE A 80 2.51 -11.98 11.40
N ASN A 81 1.24 -11.72 11.66
CA ASN A 81 0.76 -11.16 12.93
C ASN A 81 -0.77 -11.35 13.03
N ARG A 82 -1.24 -11.73 14.22
CA ARG A 82 -2.68 -11.97 14.48
C ARG A 82 -3.52 -10.69 14.36
N GLU A 83 -3.01 -9.56 14.83
CA GLU A 83 -3.74 -8.29 14.74
C GLU A 83 -3.89 -7.83 13.29
N PHE A 84 -2.80 -7.86 12.52
CA PHE A 84 -2.80 -7.62 11.08
C PHE A 84 -3.83 -8.51 10.36
N THR A 85 -3.84 -9.80 10.65
CA THR A 85 -4.72 -10.77 9.99
C THR A 85 -6.18 -10.56 10.35
N LYS A 86 -6.53 -10.17 11.59
CA LYS A 86 -7.91 -9.86 11.99
C LYS A 86 -8.52 -8.77 11.11
N TYR A 87 -7.82 -7.65 10.92
CA TYR A 87 -8.32 -6.56 10.09
C TYR A 87 -8.32 -6.91 8.60
N THR A 88 -7.35 -7.71 8.16
CA THR A 88 -7.33 -8.25 6.79
C THR A 88 -8.54 -9.17 6.54
N ILE A 89 -8.92 -10.02 7.50
CA ILE A 89 -10.15 -10.85 7.43
C ILE A 89 -11.37 -9.94 7.28
N VAL A 90 -11.48 -8.90 8.11
CA VAL A 90 -12.61 -7.95 8.03
C VAL A 90 -12.65 -7.29 6.64
N ALA A 91 -11.51 -6.82 6.13
CA ALA A 91 -11.43 -6.22 4.81
C ALA A 91 -11.88 -7.18 3.69
N VAL A 92 -11.38 -8.41 3.69
CA VAL A 92 -11.71 -9.44 2.69
C VAL A 92 -13.20 -9.83 2.75
N LEU A 93 -13.74 -10.02 3.96
CA LEU A 93 -15.16 -10.34 4.13
C LEU A 93 -16.06 -9.19 3.65
N LEU A 94 -15.79 -7.96 4.06
CA LEU A 94 -16.55 -6.80 3.63
C LEU A 94 -16.46 -6.58 2.13
N THR A 95 -15.27 -6.80 1.52
CA THR A 95 -15.11 -6.71 0.05
C THR A 95 -16.00 -7.73 -0.66
N SER A 96 -15.99 -8.98 -0.21
CA SER A 96 -16.84 -10.03 -0.81
C SER A 96 -18.33 -9.71 -0.67
N VAL A 97 -18.73 -9.17 0.48
CA VAL A 97 -20.12 -8.74 0.72
C VAL A 97 -20.50 -7.57 -0.19
N PHE A 98 -19.71 -6.50 -0.21
CA PHE A 98 -20.02 -5.32 -1.04
C PHE A 98 -19.98 -5.63 -2.54
N MET A 99 -19.00 -6.42 -3.01
CA MET A 99 -18.97 -6.87 -4.41
C MET A 99 -20.20 -7.70 -4.80
N SER A 100 -20.83 -8.40 -3.84
CA SER A 100 -22.05 -9.18 -4.09
C SER A 100 -23.34 -8.33 -4.05
N ILE A 101 -23.37 -7.28 -3.20
CA ILE A 101 -24.58 -6.44 -3.01
C ILE A 101 -24.62 -5.31 -4.02
N ILE A 102 -23.49 -4.69 -4.33
CA ILE A 102 -23.42 -3.59 -5.30
C ILE A 102 -23.65 -4.16 -6.69
N PRO A 103 -24.66 -3.70 -7.43
CA PRO A 103 -24.94 -4.23 -8.76
C PRO A 103 -23.80 -3.93 -9.74
N VAL A 104 -23.61 -4.81 -10.71
CA VAL A 104 -22.69 -4.58 -11.82
C VAL A 104 -23.38 -3.64 -12.81
N GLN A 105 -22.78 -2.47 -13.05
CA GLN A 105 -23.33 -1.45 -13.95
C GLN A 105 -22.21 -0.78 -14.75
N THR A 106 -22.44 -0.56 -16.03
CA THR A 106 -21.51 0.20 -16.88
C THR A 106 -21.76 1.68 -16.69
N VAL A 107 -20.94 2.35 -15.87
CA VAL A 107 -21.00 3.79 -15.63
C VAL A 107 -20.21 4.54 -16.73
N VAL A 108 -19.16 3.92 -17.25
CA VAL A 108 -18.29 4.48 -18.29
C VAL A 108 -18.14 3.45 -19.39
N THR A 109 -18.43 3.85 -20.63
CA THR A 109 -18.33 2.99 -21.81
C THR A 109 -16.91 2.96 -22.41
N ASP A 110 -16.12 4.02 -22.19
CA ASP A 110 -14.73 4.06 -22.63
C ASP A 110 -13.85 3.19 -21.74
N PRO A 111 -13.22 2.13 -22.28
CA PRO A 111 -12.44 1.20 -21.46
C PRO A 111 -11.17 1.83 -20.88
N ILE A 112 -10.58 2.82 -21.54
CA ILE A 112 -9.38 3.52 -21.04
C ILE A 112 -9.78 4.34 -19.81
N LEU A 113 -10.87 5.09 -19.91
CA LEU A 113 -11.38 5.87 -18.79
C LEU A 113 -11.81 4.97 -17.62
N ALA A 114 -12.47 3.84 -17.93
CA ALA A 114 -12.84 2.83 -16.92
C ALA A 114 -11.60 2.23 -16.22
N ALA A 115 -10.54 1.90 -16.99
CA ALA A 115 -9.28 1.43 -16.44
C ALA A 115 -8.63 2.45 -15.50
N MET A 116 -8.60 3.72 -15.90
CA MET A 116 -8.00 4.81 -15.12
C MET A 116 -8.80 5.10 -13.84
N VAL A 117 -10.10 5.32 -13.94
CA VAL A 117 -10.94 5.67 -12.78
C VAL A 117 -10.99 4.50 -11.78
N GLY A 118 -11.22 3.28 -12.27
CA GLY A 118 -11.17 2.09 -11.43
C GLY A 118 -9.79 1.89 -10.80
N GLY A 119 -8.72 2.15 -11.54
CA GLY A 119 -7.34 2.10 -11.04
C GLY A 119 -7.07 3.11 -9.92
N VAL A 120 -7.52 4.35 -10.06
CA VAL A 120 -7.38 5.38 -9.01
C VAL A 120 -8.16 4.98 -7.76
N LEU A 121 -9.42 4.57 -7.88
CA LEU A 121 -10.26 4.15 -6.75
C LEU A 121 -9.64 2.97 -6.00
N HIS A 122 -9.27 1.92 -6.74
CA HIS A 122 -8.63 0.74 -6.18
C HIS A 122 -7.29 1.09 -5.51
N GLY A 123 -6.39 1.77 -6.20
CA GLY A 123 -5.07 2.09 -5.67
C GLY A 123 -5.13 3.01 -4.45
N THR A 124 -6.02 4.01 -4.45
CA THR A 124 -6.25 4.88 -3.29
C THR A 124 -6.72 4.07 -2.08
N SER A 125 -7.69 3.19 -2.26
CA SER A 125 -8.24 2.37 -1.18
C SER A 125 -7.19 1.41 -0.59
N VAL A 126 -6.38 0.76 -1.45
CA VAL A 126 -5.25 -0.08 -1.03
C VAL A 126 -4.20 0.74 -0.27
N GLY A 127 -3.85 1.92 -0.78
CA GLY A 127 -2.87 2.80 -0.13
C GLY A 127 -3.28 3.23 1.28
N ILE A 128 -4.56 3.56 1.49
CA ILE A 128 -5.13 3.89 2.81
C ILE A 128 -5.03 2.67 3.75
N THR A 129 -5.33 1.48 3.25
CA THR A 129 -5.27 0.22 4.00
C THR A 129 -3.85 -0.09 4.48
N LEU A 130 -2.87 0.02 3.58
CA LEU A 130 -1.46 -0.21 3.91
C LEU A 130 -0.92 0.80 4.94
N ASN A 131 -1.40 2.05 4.92
CA ASN A 131 -1.06 3.04 5.95
C ASN A 131 -1.60 2.67 7.34
N SER A 132 -2.60 1.78 7.41
CA SER A 132 -3.31 1.39 8.63
C SER A 132 -2.85 0.04 9.21
N ASP A 133 -1.73 -0.51 8.73
CA ASP A 133 -1.11 -1.76 9.22
C ASP A 133 -1.93 -3.03 9.02
N PHE A 134 -2.70 -3.11 7.94
CA PHE A 134 -3.31 -4.36 7.50
C PHE A 134 -3.32 -4.44 5.96
N SER A 135 -3.64 -5.61 5.42
CA SER A 135 -3.62 -5.88 3.98
C SER A 135 -5.03 -5.96 3.41
N THR A 136 -5.10 -5.91 2.11
CA THR A 136 -6.30 -6.18 1.32
C THR A 136 -6.52 -7.67 1.08
N GLY A 137 -5.63 -8.52 1.59
CA GLY A 137 -5.58 -9.95 1.27
C GLY A 137 -4.74 -10.23 0.02
N GLY A 138 -4.95 -11.41 -0.56
CA GLY A 138 -4.33 -11.76 -1.83
C GLY A 138 -2.81 -11.86 -1.81
N LEU A 139 -2.20 -11.44 -2.93
CA LEU A 139 -0.75 -11.49 -3.12
C LEU A 139 0.03 -10.65 -2.12
N ASP A 140 -0.57 -9.63 -1.51
CA ASP A 140 0.09 -8.79 -0.50
C ASP A 140 0.61 -9.62 0.67
N ILE A 141 -0.18 -10.64 1.10
CA ILE A 141 0.20 -11.55 2.17
C ILE A 141 1.46 -12.34 1.77
N ILE A 142 1.46 -12.89 0.56
CA ILE A 142 2.63 -13.61 0.00
C ILE A 142 3.81 -12.66 -0.03
N GLY A 143 3.55 -11.44 -0.46
CA GLY A 143 4.51 -10.38 -0.55
C GLY A 143 5.21 -10.08 0.74
N ILE A 144 4.48 -9.80 1.78
CA ILE A 144 5.01 -9.52 3.12
C ILE A 144 5.81 -10.72 3.64
N LEU A 145 5.32 -11.93 3.40
CA LEU A 145 5.97 -13.16 3.87
C LEU A 145 7.33 -13.41 3.21
N VAL A 146 7.39 -13.28 1.89
CA VAL A 146 8.65 -13.42 1.14
C VAL A 146 9.65 -12.35 1.58
N ARG A 147 9.22 -11.08 1.69
CA ARG A 147 10.07 -10.00 2.17
C ARG A 147 10.59 -10.26 3.58
N LYS A 148 9.74 -10.76 4.49
CA LYS A 148 10.13 -11.08 5.87
C LYS A 148 11.19 -12.19 5.93
N ARG A 149 11.14 -13.16 5.01
CA ARG A 149 12.09 -14.29 4.97
C ARG A 149 13.37 -14.02 4.19
N THR A 150 13.27 -13.30 3.09
CA THR A 150 14.39 -13.15 2.14
C THR A 150 15.01 -11.76 2.14
N GLY A 151 14.35 -10.77 2.76
CA GLY A 151 14.75 -9.36 2.70
C GLY A 151 14.57 -8.71 1.31
N LYS A 152 14.19 -9.50 0.28
CA LYS A 152 14.10 -9.03 -1.10
C LYS A 152 12.79 -8.30 -1.37
N SER A 153 12.82 -7.34 -2.30
CA SER A 153 11.62 -6.71 -2.83
C SER A 153 10.79 -7.72 -3.63
N ILE A 154 9.49 -7.71 -3.41
CA ILE A 154 8.56 -8.66 -4.04
C ILE A 154 8.00 -8.10 -5.35
N GLY A 155 8.34 -6.86 -5.68
CA GLY A 155 7.81 -6.20 -6.88
C GLY A 155 7.97 -7.05 -8.14
N SER A 156 9.09 -7.74 -8.30
CA SER A 156 9.32 -8.63 -9.46
C SER A 156 8.35 -9.82 -9.51
N ILE A 157 8.03 -10.41 -8.36
CA ILE A 157 7.06 -11.52 -8.28
C ILE A 157 5.65 -11.03 -8.61
N PHE A 158 5.27 -9.86 -8.08
CA PHE A 158 3.99 -9.23 -8.41
C PHE A 158 3.87 -8.90 -9.89
N ILE A 159 4.91 -8.31 -10.47
CA ILE A 159 4.95 -8.00 -11.90
C ILE A 159 4.82 -9.29 -12.72
N ALA A 160 5.63 -10.30 -12.44
CA ALA A 160 5.59 -11.57 -13.15
C ALA A 160 4.20 -12.23 -13.07
N PHE A 161 3.60 -12.29 -11.88
CA PHE A 161 2.26 -12.85 -11.70
C PHE A 161 1.20 -12.09 -12.49
N ASN A 162 1.16 -10.76 -12.35
CA ASN A 162 0.19 -9.94 -13.08
C ASN A 162 0.42 -9.99 -14.60
N CYS A 163 1.67 -9.97 -15.06
CA CYS A 163 1.99 -10.16 -16.48
C CYS A 163 1.47 -11.50 -17.00
N THR A 164 1.64 -12.58 -16.24
CA THR A 164 1.12 -13.90 -16.63
C THR A 164 -0.41 -13.89 -16.74
N VAL A 165 -1.11 -13.35 -15.74
CA VAL A 165 -2.58 -13.25 -15.74
C VAL A 165 -3.07 -12.43 -16.94
N HIS A 166 -2.49 -11.25 -17.17
CA HIS A 166 -2.93 -10.37 -18.27
C HIS A 166 -2.54 -10.91 -19.64
N PHE A 167 -1.39 -11.58 -19.77
CA PHE A 167 -0.97 -12.25 -20.98
C PHE A 167 -1.97 -13.36 -21.37
N LEU A 168 -2.33 -14.21 -20.41
CA LEU A 168 -3.32 -15.28 -20.63
C LEU A 168 -4.69 -14.69 -20.97
N ALA A 169 -5.12 -13.64 -20.29
CA ALA A 169 -6.35 -12.94 -20.61
C ALA A 169 -6.33 -12.40 -22.04
N GLY A 170 -5.22 -11.80 -22.48
CA GLY A 170 -5.04 -11.28 -23.84
C GLY A 170 -5.10 -12.38 -24.89
N PHE A 171 -4.50 -13.53 -24.62
CA PHE A 171 -4.47 -14.66 -25.54
C PHE A 171 -5.86 -15.31 -25.71
N ILE A 172 -6.65 -15.35 -24.64
CA ILE A 172 -7.96 -16.03 -24.63
C ILE A 172 -9.10 -15.10 -25.04
N PHE A 173 -9.08 -13.84 -24.61
CA PHE A 173 -10.19 -12.91 -24.75
C PHE A 173 -9.89 -11.73 -25.69
N GLY A 174 -8.64 -11.49 -26.01
CA GLY A 174 -8.19 -10.42 -26.91
C GLY A 174 -7.23 -9.43 -26.24
N TRP A 175 -6.23 -9.00 -27.01
CA TRP A 175 -5.12 -8.18 -26.53
C TRP A 175 -5.54 -6.80 -26.01
N GLN A 176 -6.61 -6.25 -26.54
CA GLN A 176 -7.14 -4.97 -26.08
C GLN A 176 -7.51 -5.01 -24.58
N TYR A 177 -8.12 -6.10 -24.09
CA TYR A 177 -8.47 -6.27 -22.68
C TYR A 177 -7.24 -6.43 -21.78
N ALA A 178 -6.20 -7.08 -22.29
CA ALA A 178 -4.92 -7.16 -21.59
C ALA A 178 -4.29 -5.77 -21.42
N PHE A 179 -4.28 -4.94 -22.48
CA PHE A 179 -3.73 -3.59 -22.39
C PHE A 179 -4.52 -2.68 -21.45
N TYR A 180 -5.86 -2.74 -21.44
CA TYR A 180 -6.66 -1.99 -20.48
C TYR A 180 -6.40 -2.47 -19.05
N SER A 181 -6.22 -3.77 -18.84
CA SER A 181 -5.90 -4.34 -17.53
C SER A 181 -4.51 -3.90 -17.04
N VAL A 182 -3.52 -3.93 -17.90
CA VAL A 182 -2.17 -3.40 -17.58
C VAL A 182 -2.22 -1.92 -17.22
N LEU A 183 -3.00 -1.11 -17.97
CA LEU A 183 -3.20 0.30 -17.66
C LEU A 183 -3.86 0.48 -16.29
N ALA A 184 -4.92 -0.28 -15.99
CA ALA A 184 -5.61 -0.22 -14.70
C ALA A 184 -4.67 -0.55 -13.54
N VAL A 185 -3.85 -1.61 -13.68
CA VAL A 185 -2.86 -2.01 -12.67
C VAL A 185 -1.76 -0.96 -12.52
N PHE A 186 -1.28 -0.38 -13.62
CA PHE A 186 -0.28 0.69 -13.57
C PHE A 186 -0.80 1.93 -12.84
N VAL A 187 -2.00 2.40 -13.18
CA VAL A 187 -2.64 3.55 -12.52
C VAL A 187 -2.90 3.25 -11.04
N SER A 188 -3.40 2.05 -10.75
CA SER A 188 -3.61 1.60 -9.36
C SER A 188 -2.29 1.62 -8.57
N GLY A 189 -1.21 1.09 -9.12
CA GLY A 189 0.11 1.12 -8.49
C GLY A 189 0.58 2.54 -8.19
N LYS A 190 0.42 3.48 -9.12
CA LYS A 190 0.76 4.89 -8.91
C LYS A 190 -0.10 5.55 -7.84
N ALA A 191 -1.39 5.23 -7.79
CA ALA A 191 -2.28 5.72 -6.74
C ALA A 191 -1.90 5.16 -5.36
N VAL A 192 -1.54 3.85 -5.28
CA VAL A 192 -1.00 3.25 -4.05
C VAL A 192 0.25 4.00 -3.60
N ASP A 193 1.22 4.20 -4.50
CA ASP A 193 2.46 4.90 -4.19
C ASP A 193 2.22 6.33 -3.70
N PHE A 194 1.25 7.03 -4.29
CA PHE A 194 0.91 8.38 -3.88
C PHE A 194 0.31 8.44 -2.47
N VAL A 195 -0.59 7.51 -2.15
CA VAL A 195 -1.32 7.48 -0.87
C VAL A 195 -0.52 6.81 0.24
N ASN A 196 0.24 5.75 -0.07
CA ASN A 196 0.99 4.97 0.92
C ASN A 196 2.28 5.70 1.33
N THR A 197 2.18 6.60 2.28
CA THR A 197 3.32 7.35 2.80
C THR A 197 4.12 6.59 3.87
N LYS A 198 3.56 5.54 4.45
CA LYS A 198 4.19 4.79 5.54
C LYS A 198 5.39 3.96 5.08
N GLN A 199 5.29 3.36 3.90
CA GLN A 199 6.38 2.56 3.35
C GLN A 199 7.44 3.38 2.62
N GLN A 200 7.16 4.66 2.33
CA GLN A 200 8.12 5.57 1.72
C GLN A 200 9.12 6.04 2.77
N LYS A 201 10.39 5.73 2.52
CA LYS A 201 11.50 6.21 3.35
C LYS A 201 12.01 7.53 2.80
N VAL A 202 12.37 8.42 3.71
CA VAL A 202 12.97 9.72 3.40
C VAL A 202 14.26 9.87 4.22
N GLN A 203 15.25 10.49 3.62
CA GLN A 203 16.44 10.96 4.30
C GLN A 203 16.21 12.40 4.71
N ILE A 204 16.47 12.69 5.96
CA ILE A 204 16.40 14.03 6.53
C ILE A 204 17.81 14.44 6.90
N LEU A 205 18.21 15.59 6.40
CA LEU A 205 19.42 16.28 6.78
C LEU A 205 18.98 17.54 7.53
N LEU A 206 19.26 17.59 8.82
CA LEU A 206 18.87 18.68 9.70
C LEU A 206 20.12 19.42 10.17
N VAL A 207 20.23 20.71 9.83
CA VAL A 207 21.31 21.60 10.30
C VAL A 207 20.79 22.40 11.48
N THR A 208 21.47 22.31 12.62
CA THR A 208 21.04 22.93 13.88
C THR A 208 22.26 23.23 14.79
N ASP A 209 22.13 24.20 15.65
CA ASP A 209 23.01 24.48 16.77
C ASP A 209 22.49 23.92 18.11
N HIS A 210 21.23 23.50 18.14
CA HIS A 210 20.56 22.92 19.32
C HIS A 210 20.49 21.38 19.30
N SER A 211 21.50 20.70 18.75
CA SER A 211 21.50 19.24 18.58
C SER A 211 21.36 18.46 19.91
N GLU A 212 21.90 18.97 21.00
CA GLU A 212 21.85 18.32 22.33
C GLU A 212 20.43 18.24 22.88
N ALA A 213 19.61 19.24 22.60
CA ALA A 213 18.18 19.23 22.97
C ALA A 213 17.34 18.41 21.97
N LEU A 214 17.67 18.45 20.68
CA LEU A 214 16.92 17.81 19.62
C LEU A 214 17.10 16.28 19.60
N VAL A 215 18.32 15.77 19.71
CA VAL A 215 18.63 14.35 19.56
C VAL A 215 17.84 13.46 20.52
N PRO A 216 17.78 13.73 21.85
CA PRO A 216 17.00 12.90 22.76
C PRO A 216 15.52 12.87 22.43
N VAL A 217 14.93 14.02 22.06
CA VAL A 217 13.51 14.14 21.73
C VAL A 217 13.20 13.39 20.44
N LEU A 218 14.01 13.56 19.42
CA LEU A 218 13.83 12.88 18.14
C LEU A 218 14.04 11.37 18.26
N GLN A 219 15.01 10.91 19.07
CA GLN A 219 15.22 9.47 19.31
C GLN A 219 14.05 8.85 20.07
N ALA A 220 13.52 9.52 21.09
CA ALA A 220 12.38 9.05 21.87
C ALA A 220 11.11 8.95 20.99
N ASP A 221 10.94 9.87 20.05
CA ASP A 221 9.78 9.91 19.15
C ASP A 221 9.89 8.89 18.01
N LEU A 222 11.03 8.88 17.32
CA LEU A 222 11.25 8.04 16.13
C LEU A 222 11.61 6.60 16.47
N LYS A 223 12.22 6.37 17.64
CA LYS A 223 12.87 5.09 18.01
C LYS A 223 13.84 4.60 16.95
N ARG A 224 14.67 5.49 16.42
CA ARG A 224 15.61 5.23 15.31
C ARG A 224 16.95 5.88 15.57
N GLY A 225 17.98 5.34 14.91
CA GLY A 225 19.33 5.92 14.94
C GLY A 225 19.36 7.30 14.29
N ILE A 226 20.10 8.20 14.92
CA ILE A 226 20.44 9.52 14.41
C ILE A 226 21.96 9.59 14.36
N THR A 227 22.52 9.94 13.21
CA THR A 227 23.97 10.20 13.08
C THR A 227 24.21 11.68 13.21
N VAL A 228 25.10 12.06 14.12
CA VAL A 228 25.49 13.46 14.35
C VAL A 228 26.83 13.70 13.68
N VAL A 229 26.89 14.69 12.81
CA VAL A 229 28.13 15.20 12.22
C VAL A 229 28.49 16.49 12.95
N ASN A 230 29.61 16.49 13.65
CA ASN A 230 30.10 17.62 14.41
C ASN A 230 31.02 18.52 13.56
N ASN A 231 31.35 19.69 14.08
CA ASN A 231 32.34 20.64 13.54
C ASN A 231 32.00 21.09 12.11
N VAL A 232 30.74 21.44 11.87
CA VAL A 232 30.28 22.04 10.62
C VAL A 232 30.14 23.54 10.84
N GLU A 233 30.70 24.34 9.96
CA GLU A 233 30.63 25.80 10.03
C GLU A 233 29.68 26.34 8.97
N GLY A 234 28.80 27.25 9.34
CA GLY A 234 27.99 28.02 8.40
C GLY A 234 28.90 28.98 7.60
N ALA A 235 29.05 28.77 6.30
CA ALA A 235 29.98 29.55 5.48
C ALA A 235 29.70 31.07 5.53
N PHE A 236 28.44 31.47 5.71
CA PHE A 236 28.01 32.85 5.80
C PHE A 236 28.07 33.39 7.25
N SER A 237 27.45 32.65 8.20
CA SER A 237 27.35 33.11 9.60
C SER A 237 28.65 32.96 10.40
N LYS A 238 29.53 32.05 9.93
CA LYS A 238 30.75 31.64 10.65
C LYS A 238 30.45 30.96 12.01
N GLU A 239 29.21 30.55 12.21
CA GLU A 239 28.76 29.86 13.42
C GLU A 239 29.00 28.36 13.31
N GLU A 240 29.36 27.75 14.44
CA GLU A 240 29.47 26.29 14.54
C GLU A 240 28.07 25.65 14.60
N LYS A 241 27.84 24.71 13.70
CA LYS A 241 26.56 23.96 13.60
C LYS A 241 26.84 22.47 13.61
N LYS A 242 25.78 21.70 13.82
CA LYS A 242 25.80 20.23 13.69
C LYS A 242 24.82 19.78 12.64
N ILE A 243 25.15 18.71 11.94
CA ILE A 243 24.24 18.08 10.98
C ILE A 243 23.74 16.77 11.59
N LEU A 244 22.44 16.62 11.66
CA LEU A 244 21.77 15.37 12.03
C LEU A 244 21.32 14.67 10.77
N PHE A 245 21.83 13.47 10.56
CA PHE A 245 21.43 12.59 9.48
C PHE A 245 20.42 11.56 10.00
N ILE A 246 19.20 11.58 9.46
CA ILE A 246 18.09 10.77 9.94
C ILE A 246 17.42 10.10 8.74
N VAL A 247 17.07 8.83 8.85
CA VAL A 247 16.18 8.17 7.90
C VAL A 247 14.87 7.86 8.60
N ALA A 248 13.76 8.35 8.04
CA ALA A 248 12.43 8.23 8.63
C ALA A 248 11.39 7.80 7.59
N SER A 249 10.18 7.52 8.03
CA SER A 249 9.05 7.35 7.11
C SER A 249 8.50 8.72 6.69
N LYS A 250 8.06 8.84 5.47
CA LYS A 250 7.41 10.07 4.98
C LYS A 250 6.21 10.48 5.83
N LYS A 251 5.52 9.49 6.42
CA LYS A 251 4.41 9.71 7.37
C LYS A 251 4.83 10.54 8.58
N ASP A 252 6.07 10.38 9.05
CA ASP A 252 6.54 11.02 10.28
C ASP A 252 6.99 12.47 10.07
N LEU A 253 7.16 12.92 8.80
CA LEU A 253 7.70 14.24 8.49
C LEU A 253 6.93 15.41 9.11
N GLY A 254 5.60 15.38 9.08
CA GLY A 254 4.77 16.46 9.64
C GLY A 254 4.99 16.63 11.14
N ARG A 255 5.01 15.51 11.87
CA ARG A 255 5.26 15.49 13.31
C ARG A 255 6.69 15.91 13.64
N LEU A 256 7.67 15.40 12.90
CA LEU A 256 9.08 15.80 13.05
C LEU A 256 9.30 17.29 12.85
N ASN A 257 8.72 17.86 11.80
CA ASN A 257 8.84 19.27 11.53
C ASN A 257 8.25 20.15 12.67
N GLN A 258 7.13 19.71 13.27
CA GLN A 258 6.56 20.39 14.44
C GLN A 258 7.49 20.30 15.66
N LEU A 259 8.02 19.11 15.98
CA LEU A 259 8.94 18.91 17.10
C LEU A 259 10.22 19.73 16.93
N ILE A 260 10.81 19.73 15.73
CA ILE A 260 12.00 20.50 15.42
C ILE A 260 11.74 21.99 15.63
N LYS A 261 10.66 22.52 15.05
CA LYS A 261 10.32 23.95 15.19
C LYS A 261 10.01 24.39 16.62
N THR A 262 9.55 23.47 17.48
CA THR A 262 9.29 23.79 18.90
C THR A 262 10.60 24.00 19.68
N ILE A 263 11.67 23.32 19.28
CA ILE A 263 12.96 23.35 19.99
C ILE A 263 13.93 24.35 19.34
N ASP A 264 13.96 24.33 18.00
CA ASP A 264 14.83 25.19 17.19
C ASP A 264 14.09 25.73 15.98
N HIS A 265 13.66 27.02 16.09
CA HIS A 265 12.95 27.70 15.00
C HIS A 265 13.84 28.00 13.79
N GLN A 266 15.18 28.02 13.98
CA GLN A 266 16.15 28.36 12.95
C GLN A 266 16.74 27.10 12.29
N ALA A 267 16.40 25.91 12.77
CA ALA A 267 16.88 24.66 12.19
C ALA A 267 16.49 24.55 10.71
N PHE A 268 17.45 24.21 9.88
CA PHE A 268 17.25 23.98 8.46
C PHE A 268 17.10 22.48 8.18
N MET A 269 15.94 22.07 7.68
CA MET A 269 15.62 20.68 7.36
C MET A 269 15.51 20.47 5.84
N SER A 270 16.40 19.67 5.28
CA SER A 270 16.34 19.18 3.90
C SER A 270 15.84 17.74 3.88
N VAL A 271 14.89 17.42 2.98
CA VAL A 271 14.28 16.11 2.87
C VAL A 271 14.47 15.55 1.47
N SER A 272 15.13 14.39 1.38
CA SER A 272 15.31 13.66 0.12
C SER A 272 14.45 12.40 0.11
N PRO A 273 13.52 12.26 -0.85
CA PRO A 273 12.68 11.05 -0.98
C PRO A 273 13.46 9.90 -1.64
N GLY A 274 12.90 8.68 -1.56
CA GLY A 274 13.37 7.53 -2.34
C GLY A 274 14.64 6.87 -1.82
N VAL A 275 14.87 6.87 -0.51
CA VAL A 275 16.06 6.27 0.09
C VAL A 275 15.94 4.76 0.17
N THR A 276 16.94 4.04 -0.35
CA THR A 276 17.09 2.61 -0.19
C THR A 276 18.08 2.31 0.94
N THR A 277 17.72 1.42 1.85
CA THR A 277 18.59 0.98 2.95
C THR A 277 18.90 -0.49 2.81
N ASN A 278 20.12 -0.90 3.10
CA ASN A 278 20.59 -2.29 3.03
C ASN A 278 20.07 -3.18 4.18
N THR A 279 19.57 -2.57 5.25
CA THR A 279 19.04 -3.26 6.42
C THR A 279 17.59 -2.86 6.68
N ASN A 280 16.84 -3.71 7.37
CA ASN A 280 15.53 -3.34 7.88
C ASN A 280 15.71 -2.24 8.95
N PHE A 281 14.80 -1.27 8.96
CA PHE A 281 14.71 -0.34 10.09
C PHE A 281 14.35 -1.15 11.34
N TYR A 282 15.28 -1.20 12.30
CA TYR A 282 14.94 -1.66 13.63
C TYR A 282 14.16 -0.53 14.32
N GLU A 283 12.90 -0.79 14.65
CA GLU A 283 12.20 -0.04 15.69
C GLU A 283 12.74 -0.61 17.02
N TRP A 284 13.48 0.21 17.76
CA TRP A 284 13.99 -0.11 19.10
C TRP A 284 12.85 -0.13 20.13
#